data_6a7305670a39616a434eddad57919747
#
_entry.id   6a7305670a39616a434eddad57919747
#
_cell.length_a   1.000
_cell.length_b   1.000
_cell.length_c   1.000
_cell.angle_alpha   90.00
_cell.angle_beta   90.00
_cell.angle_gamma   90.00
#
_symmetry.space_group_name_H-M   'P 1'
#
loop_
_entity.id
_entity.type
_entity.pdbx_description
1 polymer ?
#
loop_
_entity_poly.entity_id
_entity_poly.type
_entity_poly.pdbx_seq_one_letter_code
_entity_poly.pdbx_strand_id
1 'polypeptide(L)'
;KESRLKSLYESFIGRMDERQRAAWDAFYGPVIDDFYQKNPQGKDLANWKFQRYMRDYMKTVKSLDDNVGRVLNYLEENGLLDNTLVVYTSDQGFYMGEHGWFDKRFMYEESMRTPLIMRLPKGFDRKGDITEMVQNIDYAPTFLELAGVKVPEDIQGESLLPLLKGKKPAGWRKSLYYHFYEYPAEHMVKRHYGVR
;
A
#
# COMPACT_ATOMS: atom_id res chain seq x y z
N LYS A 1 -27.17 -1.76 -8.50
CA LYS A 1 -25.96 -1.23 -7.82
C LYS A 1 -26.26 -0.77 -6.38
N GLU A 2 -27.34 -0.02 -6.20
CA GLU A 2 -27.75 0.51 -4.87
C GLU A 2 -28.07 -0.59 -3.86
N SER A 3 -28.77 -1.63 -4.27
CA SER A 3 -29.12 -2.79 -3.42
C SER A 3 -27.88 -3.56 -2.92
N ARG A 4 -26.84 -3.68 -3.76
CA ARG A 4 -25.59 -4.37 -3.40
C ARG A 4 -24.77 -3.56 -2.37
N LEU A 5 -24.66 -2.25 -2.55
CA LEU A 5 -23.98 -1.38 -1.58
C LEU A 5 -24.68 -1.35 -0.23
N LYS A 6 -26.02 -1.32 -0.24
CA LYS A 6 -26.82 -1.43 0.98
C LYS A 6 -26.60 -2.76 1.68
N SER A 7 -26.62 -3.87 0.97
CA SER A 7 -26.38 -5.20 1.52
C SER A 7 -24.95 -5.35 2.10
N LEU A 8 -23.92 -4.78 1.43
CA LEU A 8 -22.56 -4.77 1.95
C LEU A 8 -22.45 -3.95 3.23
N TYR A 9 -23.06 -2.78 3.27
CA TYR A 9 -23.09 -1.93 4.47
C TYR A 9 -23.79 -2.62 5.64
N GLU A 10 -24.96 -3.20 5.40
CA GLU A 10 -25.70 -3.96 6.42
C GLU A 10 -24.93 -5.17 6.92
N SER A 11 -24.25 -5.90 6.04
CA SER A 11 -23.36 -7.01 6.41
C SER A 11 -22.17 -6.54 7.26
N PHE A 12 -21.62 -5.37 6.97
CA PHE A 12 -20.49 -4.81 7.70
C PHE A 12 -20.90 -4.40 9.12
N ILE A 13 -22.01 -3.69 9.22
CA ILE A 13 -22.58 -3.24 10.51
C ILE A 13 -23.08 -4.41 11.35
N GLY A 14 -23.65 -5.42 10.73
CA GLY A 14 -24.13 -6.63 11.41
C GLY A 14 -23.04 -7.49 12.05
N ARG A 15 -21.75 -7.23 11.75
CA ARG A 15 -20.61 -7.90 12.40
C ARG A 15 -20.09 -7.17 13.64
N MET A 16 -20.57 -5.96 13.89
CA MET A 16 -20.15 -5.15 15.02
C MET A 16 -20.83 -5.65 16.29
N ASP A 17 -20.06 -5.74 17.37
CA ASP A 17 -20.65 -5.87 18.71
C ASP A 17 -21.29 -4.54 19.15
N GLU A 18 -22.00 -4.55 20.30
CA GLU A 18 -22.70 -3.38 20.79
C GLU A 18 -21.79 -2.18 21.04
N ARG A 19 -20.57 -2.40 21.54
CA ARG A 19 -19.60 -1.35 21.81
C ARG A 19 -19.09 -0.75 20.50
N GLN A 20 -18.73 -1.59 19.53
CA GLN A 20 -18.29 -1.17 18.21
C GLN A 20 -19.40 -0.40 17.48
N ARG A 21 -20.65 -0.89 17.58
CA ARG A 21 -21.81 -0.23 17.00
C ARG A 21 -22.07 1.13 17.62
N ALA A 22 -22.04 1.24 18.95
CA ALA A 22 -22.22 2.51 19.64
C ALA A 22 -21.14 3.55 19.24
N ALA A 23 -19.87 3.12 19.13
CA ALA A 23 -18.78 3.98 18.68
C ALA A 23 -18.96 4.42 17.21
N TRP A 24 -19.40 3.51 16.34
CA TRP A 24 -19.71 3.81 14.95
C TRP A 24 -20.83 4.84 14.83
N ASP A 25 -21.96 4.61 15.51
CA ASP A 25 -23.12 5.50 15.44
C ASP A 25 -22.80 6.89 16.03
N ALA A 26 -22.05 6.95 17.12
CA ALA A 26 -21.62 8.23 17.72
C ALA A 26 -20.73 9.05 16.77
N PHE A 27 -19.89 8.39 15.96
CA PHE A 27 -18.98 9.06 15.04
C PHE A 27 -19.62 9.35 13.68
N TYR A 28 -20.25 8.35 13.06
CA TYR A 28 -20.79 8.47 11.71
C TYR A 28 -22.21 8.99 11.65
N GLY A 29 -23.00 8.86 12.71
CA GLY A 29 -24.38 9.40 12.78
C GLY A 29 -24.42 10.88 12.39
N PRO A 30 -23.72 11.76 13.09
CA PRO A 30 -23.69 13.20 12.74
C PRO A 30 -23.18 13.50 11.32
N VAL A 31 -22.26 12.69 10.80
CA VAL A 31 -21.74 12.84 9.43
C VAL A 31 -22.80 12.48 8.39
N ILE A 32 -23.56 11.43 8.67
CA ILE A 32 -24.66 10.97 7.81
C ILE A 32 -25.80 11.98 7.83
N ASP A 33 -26.16 12.48 8.99
CA ASP A 33 -27.22 13.49 9.16
C ASP A 33 -26.86 14.81 8.43
N ASP A 34 -25.63 15.29 8.58
CA ASP A 34 -25.11 16.47 7.86
C ASP A 34 -25.18 16.28 6.34
N PHE A 35 -24.83 15.09 5.85
CA PHE A 35 -24.92 14.75 4.43
C PHE A 35 -26.36 14.82 3.90
N TYR A 36 -27.30 14.23 4.59
CA TYR A 36 -28.71 14.26 4.18
C TYR A 36 -29.32 15.65 4.32
N GLN A 37 -28.94 16.40 5.34
CA GLN A 37 -29.40 17.78 5.54
C GLN A 37 -28.90 18.70 4.41
N LYS A 38 -27.63 18.60 4.04
CA LYS A 38 -27.00 19.40 2.97
C LYS A 38 -27.40 18.96 1.58
N ASN A 39 -27.73 17.70 1.41
CA ASN A 39 -28.09 17.06 0.13
C ASN A 39 -27.22 17.53 -1.06
N PRO A 40 -25.87 17.42 -0.97
CA PRO A 40 -24.99 17.96 -1.99
C PRO A 40 -25.22 17.29 -3.34
N GLN A 41 -25.10 18.04 -4.43
CA GLN A 41 -25.29 17.57 -5.80
C GLN A 41 -24.09 17.93 -6.68
N GLY A 42 -23.94 17.25 -7.81
CA GLY A 42 -22.92 17.57 -8.81
C GLY A 42 -21.50 17.63 -8.25
N LYS A 43 -20.83 18.76 -8.41
CA LYS A 43 -19.44 18.97 -7.93
C LYS A 43 -19.35 18.96 -6.41
N ASP A 44 -20.34 19.47 -5.70
CA ASP A 44 -20.34 19.48 -4.24
C ASP A 44 -20.46 18.07 -3.67
N LEU A 45 -21.25 17.21 -4.30
CA LEU A 45 -21.33 15.79 -3.97
C LEU A 45 -20.00 15.08 -4.22
N ALA A 46 -19.35 15.35 -5.34
CA ALA A 46 -18.04 14.76 -5.65
C ALA A 46 -16.97 15.19 -4.64
N ASN A 47 -16.94 16.48 -4.30
CA ASN A 47 -16.04 17.01 -3.29
C ASN A 47 -16.33 16.45 -1.91
N TRP A 48 -17.60 16.37 -1.50
CA TRP A 48 -17.97 15.79 -0.21
C TRP A 48 -17.50 14.33 -0.08
N LYS A 49 -17.73 13.50 -1.12
CA LYS A 49 -17.29 12.11 -1.17
C LYS A 49 -15.77 11.99 -1.07
N PHE A 50 -15.03 12.80 -1.83
CA PHE A 50 -13.57 12.83 -1.79
C PHE A 50 -13.06 13.21 -0.41
N GLN A 51 -13.55 14.31 0.16
CA GLN A 51 -13.15 14.78 1.50
C GLN A 51 -13.46 13.73 2.58
N ARG A 52 -14.61 13.05 2.49
CA ARG A 52 -14.97 11.99 3.44
C ARG A 52 -14.04 10.80 3.32
N TYR A 53 -13.81 10.33 2.11
CA TYR A 53 -12.90 9.23 1.83
C TYR A 53 -11.48 9.53 2.34
N MET A 54 -10.94 10.68 2.00
CA MET A 54 -9.60 11.09 2.40
C MET A 54 -9.43 11.21 3.92
N ARG A 55 -10.45 11.72 4.61
CA ARG A 55 -10.39 11.79 6.09
C ARG A 55 -10.33 10.41 6.74
N ASP A 56 -11.08 9.45 6.23
CA ASP A 56 -11.06 8.09 6.77
C ASP A 56 -9.76 7.36 6.39
N TYR A 57 -9.28 7.55 5.17
CA TYR A 57 -7.99 7.05 4.73
C TYR A 57 -6.84 7.57 5.60
N MET A 58 -6.77 8.88 5.82
CA MET A 58 -5.72 9.51 6.63
C MET A 58 -5.75 9.09 8.10
N LYS A 59 -6.91 8.73 8.66
CA LYS A 59 -6.98 8.13 10.00
C LYS A 59 -6.31 6.75 10.03
N THR A 60 -6.49 5.95 8.99
CA THR A 60 -5.82 4.65 8.85
C THR A 60 -4.31 4.84 8.73
N VAL A 61 -3.87 5.81 7.91
CA VAL A 61 -2.45 6.18 7.78
C VAL A 61 -1.86 6.61 9.13
N LYS A 62 -2.58 7.45 9.88
CA LYS A 62 -2.13 7.89 11.22
C LYS A 62 -1.98 6.71 12.19
N SER A 63 -2.94 5.79 12.19
CA SER A 63 -2.87 4.59 13.02
C SER A 63 -1.68 3.70 12.62
N LEU A 64 -1.42 3.56 11.33
CA LEU A 64 -0.26 2.82 10.83
C LEU A 64 1.05 3.47 11.28
N ASP A 65 1.17 4.79 11.12
CA ASP A 65 2.36 5.56 11.53
C ASP A 65 2.68 5.39 13.02
N ASP A 66 1.66 5.51 13.88
CA ASP A 66 1.81 5.31 15.33
C ASP A 66 2.30 3.88 15.67
N ASN A 67 1.79 2.87 14.97
CA ASN A 67 2.20 1.49 15.20
C ASN A 67 3.60 1.18 14.64
N VAL A 68 3.98 1.76 13.51
CA VAL A 68 5.36 1.69 13.00
C VAL A 68 6.31 2.33 14.01
N GLY A 69 5.96 3.51 14.55
CA GLY A 69 6.75 4.18 15.60
C GLY A 69 6.94 3.28 16.83
N ARG A 70 5.88 2.60 17.28
CA ARG A 70 5.99 1.65 18.42
C ARG A 70 6.95 0.49 18.15
N VAL A 71 6.95 -0.05 16.93
CA VAL A 71 7.88 -1.12 16.54
C VAL A 71 9.32 -0.62 16.53
N LEU A 72 9.56 0.57 15.96
CA LEU A 72 10.90 1.17 15.92
C LEU A 72 11.44 1.46 17.34
N ASN A 73 10.61 2.03 18.21
CA ASN A 73 10.98 2.27 19.60
C ASN A 73 11.31 0.96 20.33
N TYR A 74 10.52 -0.09 20.14
CA TYR A 74 10.80 -1.40 20.71
C TYR A 74 12.17 -1.95 20.28
N LEU A 75 12.50 -1.84 18.98
CA LEU A 75 13.79 -2.29 18.46
C LEU A 75 14.95 -1.50 19.07
N GLU A 76 14.78 -0.19 19.25
CA GLU A 76 15.79 0.68 19.84
C GLU A 76 16.00 0.38 21.32
N GLU A 77 14.92 0.36 22.11
CA GLU A 77 14.94 0.11 23.56
C GLU A 77 15.53 -1.25 23.93
N ASN A 78 15.41 -2.24 23.03
CA ASN A 78 15.96 -3.58 23.24
C ASN A 78 17.33 -3.81 22.56
N GLY A 79 17.95 -2.77 22.00
CA GLY A 79 19.27 -2.87 21.35
C GLY A 79 19.27 -3.72 20.06
N LEU A 80 18.11 -3.94 19.47
CA LEU A 80 17.95 -4.77 18.25
C LEU A 80 18.11 -3.98 16.96
N LEU A 81 17.94 -2.66 17.01
CA LEU A 81 17.85 -1.79 15.85
C LEU A 81 19.10 -1.82 14.96
N ASP A 82 20.28 -1.95 15.55
CA ASP A 82 21.55 -2.00 14.82
C ASP A 82 21.77 -3.30 14.05
N ASN A 83 21.08 -4.38 14.41
CA ASN A 83 21.15 -5.66 13.73
C ASN A 83 19.85 -6.04 12.99
N THR A 84 19.01 -5.04 12.71
CA THR A 84 17.71 -5.26 12.07
C THR A 84 17.61 -4.46 10.77
N LEU A 85 17.30 -5.14 9.66
CA LEU A 85 16.80 -4.50 8.45
C LEU A 85 15.32 -4.17 8.65
N VAL A 86 14.97 -2.89 8.61
CA VAL A 86 13.57 -2.46 8.62
C VAL A 86 13.16 -2.08 7.22
N VAL A 87 12.06 -2.66 6.72
CA VAL A 87 11.52 -2.39 5.39
C VAL A 87 10.08 -1.92 5.52
N TYR A 88 9.79 -0.75 4.98
CA TYR A 88 8.44 -0.24 4.80
C TYR A 88 8.10 -0.26 3.32
N THR A 89 7.07 -1.00 2.96
CA THR A 89 6.65 -1.17 1.56
C THR A 89 5.15 -1.49 1.47
N SER A 90 4.65 -1.64 0.26
CA SER A 90 3.30 -2.13 -0.04
C SER A 90 3.34 -3.18 -1.14
N ASP A 91 2.35 -4.04 -1.18
CA ASP A 91 2.16 -5.03 -2.25
C ASP A 91 1.71 -4.40 -3.57
N GLN A 92 1.10 -3.21 -3.50
CA GLN A 92 0.49 -2.50 -4.63
C GLN A 92 0.33 -1.00 -4.35
N GLY A 93 0.16 -0.21 -5.41
CA GLY A 93 -0.34 1.15 -5.31
C GLY A 93 -1.86 1.23 -5.25
N PHE A 94 -2.41 2.45 -5.28
CA PHE A 94 -3.85 2.69 -5.21
C PHE A 94 -4.21 4.07 -5.75
N TYR A 95 -5.31 4.17 -6.54
CA TYR A 95 -5.89 5.45 -6.95
C TYR A 95 -6.73 6.02 -5.82
N MET A 96 -6.52 7.28 -5.53
CA MET A 96 -7.26 8.00 -4.49
C MET A 96 -8.14 9.10 -5.09
N GLY A 97 -8.68 8.85 -6.28
CA GLY A 97 -9.47 9.77 -7.08
C GLY A 97 -8.82 10.13 -8.42
N GLU A 98 -7.53 9.79 -8.62
CA GLU A 98 -6.87 9.96 -9.90
C GLU A 98 -7.63 9.17 -10.98
N HIS A 99 -7.70 9.70 -12.18
CA HIS A 99 -8.46 9.13 -13.30
C HIS A 99 -9.95 8.91 -13.01
N GLY A 100 -10.49 9.49 -11.92
CA GLY A 100 -11.85 9.27 -11.44
C GLY A 100 -12.08 7.93 -10.75
N TRP A 101 -11.04 7.23 -10.32
CA TRP A 101 -11.12 5.91 -9.70
C TRP A 101 -10.60 5.88 -8.25
N PHE A 102 -11.13 4.92 -7.51
CA PHE A 102 -10.65 4.45 -6.22
C PHE A 102 -10.42 2.94 -6.36
N ASP A 103 -9.30 2.55 -6.94
CA ASP A 103 -8.96 1.19 -7.32
C ASP A 103 -7.45 1.05 -7.56
N LYS A 104 -6.99 -0.09 -8.10
CA LYS A 104 -5.58 -0.44 -8.26
C LYS A 104 -5.29 -1.29 -9.52
N ARG A 105 -6.27 -1.56 -10.38
CA ARG A 105 -6.18 -2.63 -11.38
C ARG A 105 -5.68 -2.22 -12.74
N PHE A 106 -5.70 -0.94 -13.05
CA PHE A 106 -5.14 -0.46 -14.30
C PHE A 106 -3.67 -0.09 -14.15
N MET A 107 -2.92 -0.23 -15.22
CA MET A 107 -1.48 -0.04 -15.31
C MET A 107 -1.07 1.45 -15.32
N TYR A 108 -1.51 2.22 -14.33
CA TYR A 108 -1.06 3.58 -14.12
C TYR A 108 -0.02 3.67 -13.00
N GLU A 109 0.70 4.77 -12.93
CA GLU A 109 1.77 4.99 -11.97
C GLU A 109 1.28 4.81 -10.52
N GLU A 110 0.11 5.32 -10.20
CA GLU A 110 -0.51 5.24 -8.87
C GLU A 110 -0.79 3.80 -8.43
N SER A 111 -1.00 2.90 -9.40
CA SER A 111 -1.20 1.47 -9.15
C SER A 111 0.11 0.69 -9.04
N MET A 112 1.10 1.02 -9.88
CA MET A 112 2.34 0.26 -9.99
C MET A 112 3.42 0.74 -9.02
N ARG A 113 3.43 2.02 -8.69
CA ARG A 113 4.45 2.60 -7.81
C ARG A 113 4.06 2.42 -6.35
N THR A 114 4.83 1.60 -5.66
CA THR A 114 4.70 1.40 -4.21
C THR A 114 5.82 2.12 -3.46
N PRO A 115 5.61 2.51 -2.20
CA PRO A 115 6.71 2.97 -1.37
C PRO A 115 7.69 1.83 -1.14
N LEU A 116 8.98 2.15 -1.10
CA LEU A 116 10.03 1.25 -0.63
C LEU A 116 11.04 2.07 0.17
N ILE A 117 10.99 1.93 1.48
CA ILE A 117 11.92 2.59 2.41
C ILE A 117 12.64 1.50 3.18
N MET A 118 13.97 1.54 3.19
CA MET A 118 14.80 0.58 3.90
C MET A 118 15.72 1.29 4.88
N ARG A 119 15.64 0.90 6.16
CA ARG A 119 16.64 1.21 7.16
C ARG A 119 17.57 0.01 7.28
N LEU A 120 18.81 0.21 6.89
CA LEU A 120 19.82 -0.85 6.87
C LEU A 120 20.41 -1.08 8.29
N PRO A 121 20.85 -2.31 8.59
CA PRO A 121 21.62 -2.61 9.78
C PRO A 121 22.91 -1.79 9.84
N LYS A 122 23.55 -1.75 11.00
CA LYS A 122 24.88 -1.14 11.19
C LYS A 122 25.91 -1.81 10.28
N GLY A 123 26.77 -0.98 9.69
CA GLY A 123 27.79 -1.46 8.71
C GLY A 123 27.42 -1.21 7.25
N PHE A 124 26.22 -0.71 6.99
CA PHE A 124 25.84 -0.19 5.69
C PHE A 124 25.86 1.35 5.72
N ASP A 125 26.77 1.93 4.95
CA ASP A 125 26.99 3.40 4.98
C ASP A 125 26.13 4.16 3.96
N ARG A 126 25.39 3.44 3.09
CA ARG A 126 24.59 4.09 2.05
C ARG A 126 23.39 4.84 2.65
N LYS A 127 23.26 6.09 2.22
CA LYS A 127 22.09 6.95 2.50
C LYS A 127 21.61 7.58 1.20
N GLY A 128 20.35 8.03 1.20
CA GLY A 128 19.72 8.71 0.09
C GLY A 128 18.97 7.77 -0.87
N ASP A 129 18.54 8.32 -1.99
CA ASP A 129 17.63 7.66 -2.90
C ASP A 129 18.32 6.67 -3.84
N ILE A 130 17.61 5.60 -4.16
CA ILE A 130 17.93 4.64 -5.20
C ILE A 130 16.89 4.83 -6.31
N THR A 131 17.33 5.16 -7.50
CA THR A 131 16.46 5.48 -8.65
C THR A 131 16.31 4.33 -9.64
N GLU A 132 17.00 3.23 -9.39
CA GLU A 132 16.93 2.01 -10.19
C GLU A 132 15.54 1.36 -10.06
N MET A 133 15.05 0.77 -11.16
CA MET A 133 13.78 0.03 -11.14
C MET A 133 13.89 -1.22 -10.28
N VAL A 134 13.00 -1.34 -9.29
CA VAL A 134 12.89 -2.48 -8.38
C VAL A 134 11.47 -3.03 -8.39
N GLN A 135 11.31 -4.27 -7.96
CA GLN A 135 10.02 -4.97 -7.91
C GLN A 135 9.84 -5.69 -6.59
N ASN A 136 8.61 -6.02 -6.23
CA ASN A 136 8.30 -6.79 -5.01
C ASN A 136 8.98 -8.16 -5.01
N ILE A 137 9.18 -8.78 -6.17
CA ILE A 137 9.88 -10.07 -6.29
C ILE A 137 11.37 -9.98 -5.92
N ASP A 138 11.96 -8.80 -5.82
CA ASP A 138 13.35 -8.57 -5.44
C ASP A 138 13.58 -8.69 -3.92
N TYR A 139 12.53 -8.65 -3.12
CA TYR A 139 12.68 -8.69 -1.67
C TYR A 139 13.18 -10.04 -1.17
N ALA A 140 12.61 -11.13 -1.69
CA ALA A 140 12.99 -12.47 -1.26
C ALA A 140 14.49 -12.76 -1.50
N PRO A 141 15.06 -12.60 -2.71
CA PRO A 141 16.48 -12.80 -2.92
C PRO A 141 17.35 -11.83 -2.12
N THR A 142 16.89 -10.61 -1.87
CA THR A 142 17.61 -9.64 -1.02
C THR A 142 17.71 -10.12 0.43
N PHE A 143 16.62 -10.63 0.99
CA PHE A 143 16.60 -11.10 2.38
C PHE A 143 17.42 -12.39 2.55
N LEU A 144 17.34 -13.29 1.59
CA LEU A 144 18.16 -14.53 1.59
C LEU A 144 19.65 -14.20 1.54
N GLU A 145 20.06 -13.31 0.64
CA GLU A 145 21.46 -12.92 0.52
C GLU A 145 21.97 -12.19 1.78
N LEU A 146 21.16 -11.31 2.38
CA LEU A 146 21.50 -10.64 3.64
C LEU A 146 21.63 -11.63 4.81
N ALA A 147 20.83 -12.69 4.80
CA ALA A 147 20.90 -13.76 5.79
C ALA A 147 22.03 -14.78 5.54
N GLY A 148 22.81 -14.62 4.46
CA GLY A 148 23.87 -15.56 4.07
C GLY A 148 23.34 -16.89 3.53
N VAL A 149 22.09 -16.93 3.09
CA VAL A 149 21.43 -18.13 2.52
C VAL A 149 21.54 -18.08 0.99
N LYS A 150 21.83 -19.23 0.38
CA LYS A 150 21.87 -19.32 -1.09
C LYS A 150 20.48 -19.02 -1.67
N VAL A 151 20.43 -18.09 -2.63
CA VAL A 151 19.21 -17.78 -3.37
C VAL A 151 18.88 -18.96 -4.30
N PRO A 152 17.67 -19.54 -4.25
CA PRO A 152 17.23 -20.57 -5.19
C PRO A 152 17.24 -20.07 -6.64
N GLU A 153 17.52 -20.99 -7.58
CA GLU A 153 17.67 -20.64 -9.00
C GLU A 153 16.35 -20.32 -9.71
N ASP A 154 15.23 -20.73 -9.15
CA ASP A 154 13.87 -20.48 -9.65
C ASP A 154 13.29 -19.11 -9.20
N ILE A 155 13.98 -18.37 -8.36
CA ILE A 155 13.60 -17.01 -7.98
C ILE A 155 13.86 -16.06 -9.17
N GLN A 156 12.80 -15.37 -9.62
CA GLN A 156 12.85 -14.45 -10.77
C GLN A 156 13.33 -13.04 -10.40
N GLY A 157 13.29 -12.67 -9.12
CA GLY A 157 13.74 -11.36 -8.64
C GLY A 157 15.26 -11.28 -8.56
N GLU A 158 15.78 -10.05 -8.51
CA GLU A 158 17.20 -9.75 -8.34
C GLU A 158 17.44 -9.13 -6.97
N SER A 159 18.50 -9.57 -6.27
CA SER A 159 18.86 -8.99 -4.98
C SER A 159 19.16 -7.49 -5.09
N LEU A 160 18.58 -6.71 -4.21
CA LEU A 160 18.84 -5.28 -4.07
C LEU A 160 20.17 -5.00 -3.35
N LEU A 161 20.83 -6.00 -2.81
CA LEU A 161 22.05 -5.83 -2.00
C LEU A 161 23.17 -5.07 -2.72
N PRO A 162 23.43 -5.26 -4.01
CA PRO A 162 24.40 -4.41 -4.74
C PRO A 162 24.01 -2.93 -4.72
N LEU A 163 22.74 -2.61 -4.96
CA LEU A 163 22.24 -1.23 -4.94
C LEU A 163 22.34 -0.63 -3.54
N LEU A 164 21.99 -1.41 -2.51
CA LEU A 164 22.11 -1.02 -1.11
C LEU A 164 23.57 -0.80 -0.67
N LYS A 165 24.53 -1.42 -1.35
CA LYS A 165 25.99 -1.19 -1.20
C LYS A 165 26.52 -0.09 -2.13
N GLY A 166 25.66 0.65 -2.82
CA GLY A 166 26.05 1.73 -3.71
C GLY A 166 26.62 1.29 -5.06
N LYS A 167 26.42 0.04 -5.46
CA LYS A 167 26.90 -0.51 -6.73
C LYS A 167 25.72 -0.76 -7.66
N LYS A 168 25.78 -0.26 -8.89
CA LYS A 168 24.82 -0.57 -9.94
C LYS A 168 25.36 -1.67 -10.84
N PRO A 169 24.77 -2.87 -10.86
CA PRO A 169 25.14 -3.91 -11.81
C PRO A 169 24.94 -3.45 -13.26
N ALA A 170 25.86 -3.80 -14.15
CA ALA A 170 25.82 -3.36 -15.56
C ALA A 170 24.57 -3.84 -16.31
N GLY A 171 24.01 -4.97 -15.92
CA GLY A 171 22.78 -5.56 -16.49
C GLY A 171 21.50 -5.20 -15.76
N TRP A 172 21.53 -4.23 -14.84
CA TRP A 172 20.31 -3.91 -14.08
C TRP A 172 19.17 -3.52 -15.01
N ARG A 173 17.95 -4.03 -14.68
CA ARG A 173 16.76 -3.86 -15.51
C ARG A 173 16.45 -2.39 -15.83
N LYS A 174 15.92 -2.18 -17.04
CA LYS A 174 15.52 -0.86 -17.56
C LYS A 174 14.04 -0.80 -17.88
N SER A 175 13.35 -1.92 -17.78
CA SER A 175 11.91 -2.03 -18.04
C SER A 175 11.31 -3.10 -17.16
N LEU A 176 10.01 -2.97 -16.92
CA LEU A 176 9.19 -3.92 -16.17
C LEU A 176 8.04 -4.38 -17.05
N TYR A 177 7.84 -5.70 -17.13
CA TYR A 177 6.67 -6.28 -17.76
C TYR A 177 5.52 -6.34 -16.75
N TYR A 178 4.35 -5.90 -17.18
CA TYR A 178 3.12 -5.95 -16.40
C TYR A 178 2.08 -6.78 -17.12
N HIS A 179 1.34 -7.63 -16.38
CA HIS A 179 0.21 -8.36 -16.91
C HIS A 179 -0.89 -8.48 -15.85
N PHE A 180 -2.09 -8.07 -16.22
CA PHE A 180 -3.30 -8.24 -15.41
C PHE A 180 -4.12 -9.41 -15.97
N TYR A 181 -4.25 -10.49 -15.20
CA TYR A 181 -4.85 -11.75 -15.63
C TYR A 181 -6.33 -11.91 -15.26
N GLU A 182 -6.79 -11.18 -14.25
CA GLU A 182 -8.10 -11.36 -13.62
C GLU A 182 -9.24 -10.92 -14.52
N TYR A 183 -9.65 -11.80 -15.47
CA TYR A 183 -10.82 -11.57 -16.30
C TYR A 183 -11.31 -12.89 -16.93
N PRO A 184 -12.64 -13.15 -16.94
CA PRO A 184 -13.72 -12.41 -16.27
C PRO A 184 -13.69 -12.62 -14.75
N ALA A 185 -13.92 -11.54 -13.99
CA ALA A 185 -13.94 -11.57 -12.54
C ALA A 185 -14.85 -10.46 -11.97
N GLU A 186 -14.96 -10.40 -10.67
CA GLU A 186 -15.85 -9.46 -9.97
C GLU A 186 -15.69 -7.99 -10.40
N HIS A 187 -14.48 -7.58 -10.68
CA HIS A 187 -14.15 -6.19 -11.00
C HIS A 187 -14.34 -5.83 -12.48
N MET A 188 -14.52 -6.82 -13.33
CA MET A 188 -14.79 -6.64 -14.77
C MET A 188 -13.74 -5.80 -15.52
N VAL A 189 -12.52 -5.73 -15.00
CA VAL A 189 -11.38 -5.12 -15.69
C VAL A 189 -10.82 -6.12 -16.70
N LYS A 190 -10.80 -5.73 -17.95
CA LYS A 190 -10.31 -6.61 -19.04
C LYS A 190 -8.82 -6.92 -18.86
N ARG A 191 -8.42 -8.12 -19.26
CA ARG A 191 -7.01 -8.50 -19.33
C ARG A 191 -6.24 -7.48 -20.14
N HIS A 192 -5.12 -7.06 -19.63
CA HIS A 192 -4.21 -6.15 -20.31
C HIS A 192 -2.78 -6.40 -19.85
N TYR A 193 -1.85 -5.94 -20.65
CA TYR A 193 -0.42 -6.04 -20.40
C TYR A 193 0.29 -4.81 -20.94
N GLY A 194 1.50 -4.61 -20.47
CA GLY A 194 2.31 -3.49 -20.91
C GLY A 194 3.74 -3.55 -20.39
N VAL A 195 4.48 -2.53 -20.70
CA VAL A 195 5.87 -2.34 -20.26
C VAL A 195 6.00 -0.94 -19.68
N ARG A 196 6.65 -0.84 -18.53
CA ARG A 196 7.11 0.40 -17.93
C ARG A 196 8.59 0.57 -18.16
#